data_bb483a898b5f6b061c2ab9e49c1a018b
#
_entry.id   bb483a898b5f6b061c2ab9e49c1a018b
#
_cell.length_a   1.000
_cell.length_b   1.000
_cell.length_c   1.000
_cell.angle_alpha   90.00
_cell.angle_beta   90.00
_cell.angle_gamma   90.00
#
_symmetry.space_group_name_H-M   'P 1'
#
loop_
_entity.id
_entity.type
_entity.pdbx_description
1 polymer ?
#
loop_
_entity_poly.entity_id
_entity_poly.type
_entity_poly.pdbx_seq_one_letter_code
_entity_poly.pdbx_strand_id
1 'polypeptide(L)'
;MNQYLIVGIVFIVVIALLATNKKLVETLKNIYKIEELRKRVLYTIGLLLVYRLGSFVVIPGINPNALGEGSAYASQLEGNGLLGLLNVFSGGAFGNAAIFALGVMPYITASIIIQLMGMMVPYFQKMQKEGESGRRKMNQWTRFLTIGVLILQGPAYIANLYHQMPTAFVYGNSFGFVAYATTILIAGTMFIMWLGEKITDKGIGN
;
A
#
# COMPACT_ATOMS: atom_id res chain seq x y z
N MET A 1 -22.52 -7.38 -23.46
CA MET A 1 -22.58 -5.96 -23.09
C MET A 1 -21.26 -5.67 -22.40
N ASN A 2 -20.44 -4.76 -22.94
CA ASN A 2 -19.05 -4.59 -22.48
C ASN A 2 -18.99 -4.23 -20.99
N GLN A 3 -18.22 -4.98 -20.20
CA GLN A 3 -18.03 -4.80 -18.75
C GLN A 3 -17.63 -3.35 -18.41
N TYR A 4 -16.82 -2.73 -19.23
CA TYR A 4 -16.43 -1.31 -19.12
C TYR A 4 -17.60 -0.33 -19.31
N LEU A 5 -18.59 -0.69 -20.12
CA LEU A 5 -19.78 0.14 -20.36
C LEU A 5 -20.71 0.12 -19.13
N ILE A 6 -20.84 -1.05 -18.48
CA ILE A 6 -21.60 -1.18 -17.22
C ILE A 6 -20.94 -0.39 -16.11
N VAL A 7 -19.62 -0.51 -15.94
CA VAL A 7 -18.84 0.24 -14.94
C VAL A 7 -18.95 1.75 -15.19
N GLY A 8 -18.87 2.18 -16.45
CA GLY A 8 -19.05 3.58 -16.83
C GLY A 8 -20.45 4.12 -16.50
N ILE A 9 -21.50 3.35 -16.81
CA ILE A 9 -22.89 3.71 -16.50
C ILE A 9 -23.09 3.80 -14.98
N VAL A 10 -22.61 2.80 -14.21
CA VAL A 10 -22.69 2.80 -12.74
C VAL A 10 -21.98 4.02 -12.16
N PHE A 11 -20.80 4.36 -12.68
CA PHE A 11 -20.03 5.52 -12.24
C PHE A 11 -20.78 6.84 -12.51
N ILE A 12 -21.37 6.99 -13.70
CA ILE A 12 -22.20 8.16 -14.06
C ILE A 12 -23.43 8.26 -13.17
N VAL A 13 -24.13 7.13 -12.92
CA VAL A 13 -25.33 7.09 -12.05
C VAL A 13 -24.96 7.48 -10.62
N VAL A 14 -23.85 6.98 -10.09
CA VAL A 14 -23.35 7.33 -8.75
C VAL A 14 -23.03 8.83 -8.66
N ILE A 15 -22.34 9.39 -9.67
CA ILE A 15 -22.05 10.82 -9.72
C ILE A 15 -23.34 11.64 -9.79
N ALA A 16 -24.31 11.23 -10.61
CA ALA A 16 -25.60 11.92 -10.72
C ALA A 16 -26.37 11.89 -9.39
N LEU A 17 -26.41 10.75 -8.69
CA LEU A 17 -27.03 10.61 -7.38
C LEU A 17 -26.33 11.47 -6.31
N LEU A 18 -25.00 11.55 -6.34
CA LEU A 18 -24.24 12.40 -5.45
C LEU A 18 -24.48 13.89 -5.75
N ALA A 19 -24.59 14.29 -7.02
CA ALA A 19 -24.87 15.65 -7.44
C ALA A 19 -26.31 16.09 -7.10
N THR A 20 -27.25 15.15 -7.05
CA THR A 20 -28.65 15.46 -6.72
C THR A 20 -28.87 15.66 -5.21
N ASN A 21 -27.93 15.19 -4.38
CA ASN A 21 -28.03 15.35 -2.94
C ASN A 21 -27.55 16.74 -2.50
N LYS A 22 -28.49 17.68 -2.32
CA LYS A 22 -28.21 19.08 -1.94
C LYS A 22 -27.29 19.20 -0.73
N LYS A 23 -27.45 18.33 0.29
CA LYS A 23 -26.57 18.34 1.48
C LYS A 23 -25.11 18.02 1.15
N LEU A 24 -24.87 17.06 0.25
CA LEU A 24 -23.50 16.71 -0.18
C LEU A 24 -22.88 17.83 -0.99
N VAL A 25 -23.63 18.45 -1.89
CA VAL A 25 -23.16 19.58 -2.70
C VAL A 25 -22.82 20.79 -1.81
N GLU A 26 -23.66 21.11 -0.82
CA GLU A 26 -23.38 22.15 0.17
C GLU A 26 -22.14 21.82 1.03
N THR A 27 -21.99 20.58 1.46
CA THR A 27 -20.81 20.14 2.21
C THR A 27 -19.55 20.27 1.38
N LEU A 28 -19.55 19.86 0.12
CA LEU A 28 -18.40 20.01 -0.80
C LEU A 28 -18.09 21.49 -1.05
N LYS A 29 -19.11 22.34 -1.21
CA LYS A 29 -18.93 23.78 -1.36
C LYS A 29 -18.34 24.43 -0.09
N ASN A 30 -18.74 23.95 1.08
CA ASN A 30 -18.18 24.42 2.35
C ASN A 30 -16.73 23.96 2.55
N ILE A 31 -16.39 22.73 2.17
CA ILE A 31 -15.00 22.23 2.16
C ILE A 31 -14.13 23.14 1.27
N TYR A 32 -14.62 23.52 0.10
CA TYR A 32 -13.88 24.38 -0.82
C TYR A 32 -13.72 25.83 -0.29
N LYS A 33 -14.69 26.34 0.48
CA LYS A 33 -14.64 27.69 1.07
C LYS A 33 -13.63 27.80 2.21
N ILE A 34 -13.42 26.73 2.99
CA ILE A 34 -12.48 26.72 4.12
C ILE A 34 -11.09 26.43 3.58
N GLU A 35 -10.24 27.47 3.54
CA GLU A 35 -8.90 27.39 2.92
C GLU A 35 -8.02 26.32 3.55
N GLU A 36 -8.05 26.18 4.87
CA GLU A 36 -7.26 25.17 5.59
C GLU A 36 -7.68 23.74 5.21
N LEU A 37 -8.97 23.48 5.19
CA LEU A 37 -9.52 22.15 4.85
C LEU A 37 -9.22 21.80 3.39
N ARG A 38 -9.37 22.75 2.47
CA ARG A 38 -9.03 22.59 1.06
C ARG A 38 -7.55 22.21 0.89
N LYS A 39 -6.63 22.91 1.57
CA LYS A 39 -5.19 22.61 1.51
C LYS A 39 -4.90 21.18 2.01
N ARG A 40 -5.50 20.76 3.12
CA ARG A 40 -5.34 19.41 3.67
C ARG A 40 -5.87 18.33 2.73
N VAL A 41 -7.05 18.53 2.13
CA VAL A 41 -7.64 17.61 1.16
C VAL A 41 -6.77 17.48 -0.10
N LEU A 42 -6.36 18.62 -0.69
CA LEU A 42 -5.50 18.63 -1.88
C LEU A 42 -4.15 17.95 -1.61
N TYR A 43 -3.56 18.20 -0.43
CA TYR A 43 -2.32 17.57 -0.02
C TYR A 43 -2.48 16.03 0.07
N THR A 44 -3.56 15.57 0.70
CA THR A 44 -3.85 14.12 0.80
C THR A 44 -4.06 13.49 -0.57
N ILE A 45 -4.85 14.12 -1.45
CA ILE A 45 -5.06 13.63 -2.83
C ILE A 45 -3.74 13.58 -3.59
N GLY A 46 -2.88 14.59 -3.46
CA GLY A 46 -1.56 14.61 -4.08
C GLY A 46 -0.68 13.43 -3.64
N LEU A 47 -0.65 13.11 -2.33
CA LEU A 47 0.10 11.95 -1.83
C LEU A 47 -0.49 10.62 -2.28
N LEU A 48 -1.83 10.51 -2.36
CA LEU A 48 -2.49 9.32 -2.91
C LEU A 48 -2.20 9.13 -4.40
N LEU A 49 -2.11 10.21 -5.17
CA LEU A 49 -1.70 10.14 -6.59
C LEU A 49 -0.26 9.64 -6.72
N VAL A 50 0.67 10.10 -5.88
CA VAL A 50 2.05 9.59 -5.85
C VAL A 50 2.08 8.09 -5.56
N TYR A 51 1.30 7.62 -4.57
CA TYR A 51 1.14 6.19 -4.30
C TYR A 51 0.60 5.45 -5.52
N ARG A 52 -0.45 5.97 -6.15
CA ARG A 52 -1.07 5.34 -7.32
C ARG A 52 -0.09 5.23 -8.50
N LEU A 53 0.69 6.25 -8.78
CA LEU A 53 1.73 6.21 -9.81
C LEU A 53 2.77 5.14 -9.51
N GLY A 54 3.26 5.06 -8.28
CA GLY A 54 4.25 4.06 -7.88
C GLY A 54 3.71 2.62 -7.91
N SER A 55 2.39 2.40 -7.78
CA SER A 55 1.80 1.06 -7.88
C SER A 55 1.82 0.48 -9.31
N PHE A 56 2.14 1.30 -10.32
CA PHE A 56 2.35 0.85 -11.70
C PHE A 56 3.83 0.66 -12.06
N VAL A 57 4.76 1.12 -11.22
CA VAL A 57 6.19 0.99 -11.47
C VAL A 57 6.62 -0.43 -11.10
N VAL A 58 6.77 -1.29 -12.09
CA VAL A 58 7.20 -2.69 -11.90
C VAL A 58 8.65 -2.75 -11.43
N ILE A 59 8.98 -3.72 -10.58
CA ILE A 59 10.36 -3.96 -10.13
C ILE A 59 11.25 -4.22 -11.36
N PRO A 60 12.35 -3.46 -11.56
CA PRO A 60 13.23 -3.65 -12.70
C PRO A 60 13.80 -5.07 -12.73
N GLY A 61 13.76 -5.70 -13.90
CA GLY A 61 14.13 -7.10 -14.11
C GLY A 61 12.93 -8.07 -14.13
N ILE A 62 11.72 -7.57 -13.96
CA ILE A 62 10.48 -8.32 -14.18
C ILE A 62 9.77 -7.73 -15.41
N ASN A 63 9.36 -8.59 -16.33
CA ASN A 63 8.67 -8.19 -17.55
C ASN A 63 7.20 -7.87 -17.25
N PRO A 64 6.74 -6.62 -17.40
CA PRO A 64 5.37 -6.23 -17.10
C PRO A 64 4.34 -6.90 -18.02
N ASN A 65 4.71 -7.24 -19.25
CA ASN A 65 3.80 -7.87 -20.20
C ASN A 65 3.38 -9.29 -19.77
N ALA A 66 4.21 -9.97 -18.97
CA ALA A 66 3.89 -11.28 -18.42
C ALA A 66 2.88 -11.22 -17.27
N LEU A 67 2.70 -10.04 -16.66
CA LEU A 67 1.85 -9.79 -15.49
C LEU A 67 0.47 -9.23 -15.87
N GLY A 68 0.29 -8.80 -17.13
CA GLY A 68 -0.90 -8.10 -17.60
C GLY A 68 -2.21 -8.90 -17.52
N GLU A 69 -3.32 -8.20 -17.76
CA GLU A 69 -4.66 -8.78 -17.87
C GLU A 69 -4.66 -9.92 -18.89
N GLY A 70 -5.23 -11.10 -18.52
CA GLY A 70 -5.22 -12.30 -19.33
C GLY A 70 -4.02 -13.22 -19.14
N SER A 71 -3.05 -12.86 -18.27
CA SER A 71 -1.98 -13.79 -17.87
C SER A 71 -2.50 -14.88 -16.95
N ALA A 72 -1.81 -16.03 -16.92
CA ALA A 72 -2.11 -17.10 -15.97
C ALA A 72 -2.04 -16.60 -14.50
N TYR A 73 -1.21 -15.60 -14.24
CA TYR A 73 -1.07 -14.97 -12.92
C TYR A 73 -2.30 -14.13 -12.54
N ALA A 74 -2.84 -13.35 -13.45
CA ALA A 74 -4.06 -12.59 -13.21
C ALA A 74 -5.23 -13.53 -12.86
N SER A 75 -5.36 -14.63 -13.60
CA SER A 75 -6.38 -15.66 -13.32
C SER A 75 -6.19 -16.33 -11.96
N GLN A 76 -4.94 -16.55 -11.54
CA GLN A 76 -4.63 -17.10 -10.20
C GLN A 76 -4.90 -16.12 -9.08
N LEU A 77 -4.67 -14.83 -9.29
CA LEU A 77 -5.04 -13.79 -8.32
C LEU A 77 -6.54 -13.70 -8.12
N GLU A 78 -7.33 -13.84 -9.19
CA GLU A 78 -8.79 -13.86 -9.12
C GLU A 78 -9.34 -15.14 -8.49
N GLY A 79 -8.71 -16.29 -8.77
CA GLY A 79 -9.10 -17.60 -8.25
C GLY A 79 -8.70 -17.88 -6.80
N ASN A 80 -7.60 -17.28 -6.32
CA ASN A 80 -7.10 -17.43 -4.96
C ASN A 80 -7.60 -16.28 -4.08
N GLY A 81 -8.61 -16.52 -3.25
CA GLY A 81 -9.22 -15.50 -2.41
C GLY A 81 -8.21 -14.71 -1.54
N LEU A 82 -7.16 -15.36 -1.01
CA LEU A 82 -6.14 -14.68 -0.20
C LEU A 82 -5.23 -13.76 -1.05
N LEU A 83 -4.72 -14.24 -2.18
CA LEU A 83 -3.86 -13.45 -3.06
C LEU A 83 -4.63 -12.31 -3.71
N GLY A 84 -5.88 -12.56 -4.11
CA GLY A 84 -6.79 -11.53 -4.62
C GLY A 84 -7.03 -10.43 -3.59
N LEU A 85 -7.23 -10.81 -2.33
CA LEU A 85 -7.42 -9.87 -1.23
C LEU A 85 -6.18 -9.01 -1.00
N LEU A 86 -4.97 -9.59 -1.00
CA LEU A 86 -3.70 -8.87 -0.93
C LEU A 86 -3.55 -7.88 -2.11
N ASN A 87 -3.95 -8.30 -3.31
CA ASN A 87 -3.90 -7.45 -4.49
C ASN A 87 -4.85 -6.25 -4.37
N VAL A 88 -6.07 -6.45 -3.86
CA VAL A 88 -7.01 -5.36 -3.59
C VAL A 88 -6.47 -4.40 -2.53
N PHE A 89 -5.94 -4.90 -1.41
CA PHE A 89 -5.36 -4.06 -0.35
C PHE A 89 -4.14 -3.26 -0.81
N SER A 90 -3.34 -3.80 -1.73
CA SER A 90 -2.21 -3.08 -2.32
C SER A 90 -2.60 -2.17 -3.48
N GLY A 91 -3.91 -2.04 -3.79
CA GLY A 91 -4.39 -1.26 -4.93
C GLY A 91 -3.88 -1.76 -6.29
N GLY A 92 -3.67 -3.07 -6.43
CA GLY A 92 -3.14 -3.72 -7.63
C GLY A 92 -1.61 -3.81 -7.70
N ALA A 93 -0.88 -3.17 -6.77
CA ALA A 93 0.58 -3.18 -6.78
C ALA A 93 1.17 -4.58 -6.58
N PHE A 94 0.50 -5.44 -5.80
CA PHE A 94 0.92 -6.82 -5.56
C PHE A 94 0.91 -7.65 -6.85
N GLY A 95 -0.18 -7.58 -7.61
CA GLY A 95 -0.34 -8.31 -8.87
C GLY A 95 0.54 -7.76 -9.99
N ASN A 96 0.85 -6.47 -9.97
CA ASN A 96 1.73 -5.83 -10.94
C ASN A 96 3.22 -6.02 -10.62
N ALA A 97 3.60 -6.74 -9.56
CA ALA A 97 4.97 -6.81 -9.06
C ALA A 97 5.64 -5.43 -8.97
N ALA A 98 4.88 -4.45 -8.51
CA ALA A 98 5.33 -3.07 -8.42
C ALA A 98 6.29 -2.86 -7.24
N ILE A 99 7.00 -1.74 -7.24
CA ILE A 99 7.88 -1.34 -6.11
C ILE A 99 7.11 -1.23 -4.79
N PHE A 100 5.78 -1.06 -4.86
CA PHE A 100 4.86 -1.00 -3.72
C PHE A 100 4.07 -2.31 -3.49
N ALA A 101 4.53 -3.43 -4.04
CA ALA A 101 3.80 -4.71 -4.01
C ALA A 101 3.41 -5.17 -2.60
N LEU A 102 4.28 -5.04 -1.61
CA LEU A 102 4.00 -5.40 -0.22
C LEU A 102 3.16 -4.36 0.54
N GLY A 103 3.00 -3.17 -0.04
CA GLY A 103 2.16 -2.09 0.51
C GLY A 103 2.50 -1.73 1.95
N VAL A 104 1.45 -1.55 2.76
CA VAL A 104 1.55 -1.24 4.21
C VAL A 104 1.49 -2.48 5.11
N MET A 105 1.27 -3.67 4.55
CA MET A 105 1.08 -4.91 5.34
C MET A 105 2.24 -5.22 6.29
N PRO A 106 3.53 -5.14 5.90
CA PRO A 106 4.64 -5.38 6.81
C PRO A 106 4.66 -4.41 7.99
N TYR A 107 4.28 -3.16 7.77
CA TYR A 107 4.18 -2.14 8.82
C TYR A 107 3.03 -2.44 9.79
N ILE A 108 1.86 -2.86 9.29
CA ILE A 108 0.72 -3.25 10.13
C ILE A 108 1.12 -4.43 11.01
N THR A 109 1.76 -5.46 10.45
CA THR A 109 2.27 -6.61 11.20
C THR A 109 3.24 -6.18 12.30
N ALA A 110 4.23 -5.35 11.97
CA ALA A 110 5.20 -4.83 12.93
C ALA A 110 4.53 -3.99 14.03
N SER A 111 3.55 -3.16 13.67
CA SER A 111 2.80 -2.33 14.61
C SER A 111 2.00 -3.17 15.62
N ILE A 112 1.34 -4.22 15.15
CA ILE A 112 0.61 -5.16 16.02
C ILE A 112 1.58 -5.86 16.99
N ILE A 113 2.73 -6.34 16.49
CA ILE A 113 3.75 -6.98 17.32
C ILE A 113 4.22 -6.02 18.42
N ILE A 114 4.56 -4.77 18.08
CA ILE A 114 5.00 -3.77 19.07
C ILE A 114 3.90 -3.45 20.09
N GLN A 115 2.64 -3.39 19.67
CA GLN A 115 1.50 -3.19 20.56
C GLN A 115 1.35 -4.36 21.55
N LEU A 116 1.45 -5.60 21.07
CA LEU A 116 1.42 -6.79 21.92
C LEU A 116 2.60 -6.82 22.89
N MET A 117 3.81 -6.49 22.43
CA MET A 117 4.98 -6.35 23.28
C MET A 117 4.78 -5.26 24.37
N GLY A 118 4.06 -4.20 24.04
CA GLY A 118 3.67 -3.17 25.01
C GLY A 118 2.77 -3.67 26.13
N MET A 119 2.05 -4.78 25.93
CA MET A 119 1.25 -5.43 26.99
C MET A 119 2.03 -6.48 27.77
N MET A 120 2.98 -7.19 27.13
CA MET A 120 3.65 -8.37 27.68
C MET A 120 5.02 -8.04 28.28
N VAL A 121 5.77 -7.10 27.69
CA VAL A 121 7.16 -6.83 28.07
C VAL A 121 7.25 -5.55 28.90
N PRO A 122 7.78 -5.62 30.16
CA PRO A 122 7.84 -4.47 31.06
C PRO A 122 8.59 -3.24 30.48
N TYR A 123 9.58 -3.46 29.62
CA TYR A 123 10.32 -2.40 28.94
C TYR A 123 9.41 -1.56 28.04
N PHE A 124 8.58 -2.21 27.21
CA PHE A 124 7.65 -1.51 26.32
C PHE A 124 6.46 -0.90 27.10
N GLN A 125 6.04 -1.54 28.21
CA GLN A 125 5.03 -0.96 29.11
C GLN A 125 5.48 0.36 29.70
N LYS A 126 6.74 0.45 30.13
CA LYS A 126 7.31 1.71 30.65
C LYS A 126 7.31 2.78 29.56
N MET A 127 7.72 2.41 28.35
CA MET A 127 7.72 3.32 27.21
C MET A 127 6.32 3.87 26.88
N GLN A 128 5.27 3.04 26.96
CA GLN A 128 3.89 3.48 26.76
C GLN A 128 3.45 4.52 27.80
N LYS A 129 3.95 4.42 29.03
CA LYS A 129 3.65 5.34 30.13
C LYS A 129 4.42 6.66 30.05
N GLU A 130 5.50 6.74 29.27
CA GLU A 130 6.30 7.95 29.06
C GLU A 130 5.61 9.02 28.17
N GLY A 131 4.39 8.79 27.74
CA GLY A 131 3.61 9.73 26.95
C GLY A 131 4.16 9.92 25.53
N GLU A 132 4.32 11.17 25.07
CA GLU A 132 4.70 11.48 23.70
C GLU A 132 6.13 11.00 23.36
N SER A 133 7.06 11.11 24.29
CA SER A 133 8.44 10.61 24.12
C SER A 133 8.46 9.10 23.91
N GLY A 134 7.70 8.36 24.69
CA GLY A 134 7.57 6.91 24.56
C GLY A 134 6.92 6.49 23.25
N ARG A 135 5.89 7.21 22.79
CA ARG A 135 5.26 6.98 21.48
C ARG A 135 6.24 7.15 20.32
N ARG A 136 7.09 8.17 20.38
CA ARG A 136 8.15 8.36 19.35
C ARG A 136 9.13 7.20 19.33
N LYS A 137 9.58 6.70 20.47
CA LYS A 137 10.45 5.52 20.56
C LYS A 137 9.75 4.26 20.04
N MET A 138 8.48 4.04 20.39
CA MET A 138 7.70 2.91 19.88
C MET A 138 7.56 2.95 18.36
N ASN A 139 7.30 4.12 17.78
CA ASN A 139 7.25 4.28 16.33
C ASN A 139 8.60 3.95 15.66
N GLN A 140 9.73 4.33 16.29
CA GLN A 140 11.05 3.94 15.79
C GLN A 140 11.26 2.41 15.82
N TRP A 141 10.88 1.75 16.91
CA TRP A 141 10.93 0.29 17.00
C TRP A 141 10.05 -0.39 15.96
N THR A 142 8.85 0.14 15.71
CA THR A 142 7.97 -0.35 14.65
C THR A 142 8.64 -0.26 13.29
N ARG A 143 9.32 0.85 12.98
CA ARG A 143 10.05 1.01 11.70
C ARG A 143 11.17 -0.01 11.55
N PHE A 144 11.99 -0.22 12.59
CA PHE A 144 13.06 -1.23 12.56
C PHE A 144 12.50 -2.63 12.40
N LEU A 145 11.43 -2.96 13.13
CA LEU A 145 10.78 -4.25 13.02
C LEU A 145 10.16 -4.45 11.62
N THR A 146 9.60 -3.39 11.02
CA THR A 146 9.09 -3.43 9.65
C THR A 146 10.18 -3.83 8.66
N ILE A 147 11.40 -3.27 8.79
CA ILE A 147 12.53 -3.65 7.94
C ILE A 147 12.90 -5.13 8.16
N GLY A 148 12.92 -5.60 9.42
CA GLY A 148 13.14 -7.01 9.73
C GLY A 148 12.11 -7.95 9.10
N VAL A 149 10.84 -7.60 9.17
CA VAL A 149 9.74 -8.34 8.52
C VAL A 149 9.91 -8.35 6.99
N LEU A 150 10.31 -7.22 6.40
CA LEU A 150 10.51 -7.10 4.94
C LEU A 150 11.68 -7.93 4.44
N ILE A 151 12.77 -8.07 5.21
CA ILE A 151 13.90 -8.94 4.87
C ILE A 151 13.46 -10.40 4.76
N LEU A 152 12.45 -10.82 5.51
CA LEU A 152 11.88 -12.16 5.44
C LEU A 152 10.79 -12.27 4.36
N GLN A 153 9.88 -11.31 4.27
CA GLN A 153 8.75 -11.35 3.34
C GLN A 153 9.15 -11.02 1.90
N GLY A 154 10.15 -10.15 1.68
CA GLY A 154 10.61 -9.76 0.34
C GLY A 154 11.09 -10.95 -0.49
N PRO A 155 12.06 -11.75 -0.03
CA PRO A 155 12.51 -12.94 -0.73
C PRO A 155 11.39 -13.96 -0.94
N ALA A 156 10.50 -14.14 0.07
CA ALA A 156 9.37 -15.06 -0.04
C ALA A 156 8.37 -14.61 -1.14
N TYR A 157 8.11 -13.31 -1.25
CA TYR A 157 7.28 -12.76 -2.32
C TYR A 157 7.91 -12.99 -3.71
N ILE A 158 9.19 -12.68 -3.87
CA ILE A 158 9.92 -12.88 -5.15
C ILE A 158 9.98 -14.36 -5.53
N ALA A 159 10.24 -15.25 -4.57
CA ALA A 159 10.25 -16.69 -4.80
C ALA A 159 8.86 -17.20 -5.23
N ASN A 160 7.79 -16.75 -4.56
CA ASN A 160 6.42 -17.08 -4.92
C ASN A 160 6.09 -16.61 -6.36
N LEU A 161 6.44 -15.39 -6.69
CA LEU A 161 6.22 -14.83 -8.02
C LEU A 161 7.01 -15.60 -9.10
N TYR A 162 8.26 -15.98 -8.81
CA TYR A 162 9.06 -16.80 -9.71
C TYR A 162 8.45 -18.19 -9.96
N HIS A 163 7.94 -18.84 -8.91
CA HIS A 163 7.27 -20.15 -9.04
C HIS A 163 6.02 -20.08 -9.91
N GLN A 164 5.28 -18.98 -9.85
CA GLN A 164 4.07 -18.80 -10.64
C GLN A 164 4.39 -18.37 -12.07
N MET A 165 5.44 -17.60 -12.29
CA MET A 165 5.79 -17.05 -13.61
C MET A 165 7.30 -16.95 -13.84
N PRO A 166 7.98 -18.09 -14.09
CA PRO A 166 9.43 -18.11 -14.34
C PRO A 166 9.83 -17.25 -15.56
N THR A 167 8.98 -17.20 -16.57
CA THR A 167 9.22 -16.47 -17.83
C THR A 167 9.15 -14.94 -17.70
N ALA A 168 8.59 -14.43 -16.61
CA ALA A 168 8.55 -13.00 -16.34
C ALA A 168 9.90 -12.44 -15.88
N PHE A 169 10.81 -13.31 -15.42
CA PHE A 169 12.08 -12.89 -14.82
C PHE A 169 13.21 -12.85 -15.85
N VAL A 170 13.74 -11.65 -16.13
CA VAL A 170 14.84 -11.46 -17.06
C VAL A 170 16.15 -12.08 -16.56
N TYR A 171 16.40 -12.01 -15.26
CA TYR A 171 17.64 -12.49 -14.62
C TYR A 171 17.46 -13.83 -13.88
N GLY A 172 16.32 -14.49 -14.05
CA GLY A 172 15.98 -15.71 -13.32
C GLY A 172 15.89 -15.49 -11.80
N ASN A 173 15.88 -16.57 -11.03
CA ASN A 173 15.86 -16.52 -9.55
C ASN A 173 17.29 -16.53 -8.98
N SER A 174 18.12 -15.59 -9.42
CA SER A 174 19.48 -15.43 -8.90
C SER A 174 19.45 -14.77 -7.51
N PHE A 175 20.34 -15.19 -6.60
CA PHE A 175 20.48 -14.60 -5.28
C PHE A 175 20.68 -13.07 -5.35
N GLY A 176 21.48 -12.60 -6.32
CA GLY A 176 21.72 -11.17 -6.54
C GLY A 176 20.44 -10.43 -6.92
N PHE A 177 19.59 -11.02 -7.77
CA PHE A 177 18.32 -10.43 -8.14
C PHE A 177 17.34 -10.38 -6.96
N VAL A 178 17.24 -11.47 -6.18
CA VAL A 178 16.37 -11.52 -4.99
C VAL A 178 16.79 -10.45 -3.97
N ALA A 179 18.09 -10.29 -3.70
CA ALA A 179 18.61 -9.26 -2.79
C ALA A 179 18.31 -7.84 -3.31
N TYR A 180 18.52 -7.60 -4.59
CA TYR A 180 18.20 -6.34 -5.25
C TYR A 180 16.70 -6.00 -5.19
N ALA A 181 15.85 -6.93 -5.61
CA ALA A 181 14.40 -6.75 -5.59
C ALA A 181 13.86 -6.54 -4.16
N THR A 182 14.40 -7.30 -3.19
CA THR A 182 14.05 -7.12 -1.76
C THR A 182 14.41 -5.72 -1.28
N THR A 183 15.57 -5.19 -1.66
CA THR A 183 15.99 -3.82 -1.29
C THR A 183 15.02 -2.78 -1.86
N ILE A 184 14.56 -2.96 -3.09
CA ILE A 184 13.55 -2.08 -3.70
C ILE A 184 12.21 -2.16 -2.94
N LEU A 185 11.76 -3.36 -2.59
CA LEU A 185 10.53 -3.56 -1.81
C LEU A 185 10.62 -2.91 -0.42
N ILE A 186 11.78 -3.00 0.24
CA ILE A 186 12.02 -2.31 1.52
C ILE A 186 11.92 -0.80 1.33
N ALA A 187 12.60 -0.25 0.33
CA ALA A 187 12.57 1.18 0.04
C ALA A 187 11.14 1.64 -0.29
N GLY A 188 10.40 0.88 -1.12
CA GLY A 188 9.02 1.15 -1.47
C GLY A 188 8.08 1.16 -0.26
N THR A 189 8.15 0.15 0.59
CA THR A 189 7.33 0.09 1.81
C THR A 189 7.66 1.20 2.80
N MET A 190 8.95 1.53 2.99
CA MET A 190 9.37 2.65 3.85
C MET A 190 8.88 3.99 3.30
N PHE A 191 8.85 4.14 1.98
CA PHE A 191 8.30 5.33 1.34
C PHE A 191 6.78 5.44 1.54
N ILE A 192 6.02 4.34 1.39
CA ILE A 192 4.58 4.31 1.66
C ILE A 192 4.28 4.67 3.12
N MET A 193 5.05 4.12 4.05
CA MET A 193 4.92 4.43 5.47
C MET A 193 5.15 5.95 5.71
N TRP A 194 6.18 6.53 5.08
CA TRP A 194 6.41 7.97 5.15
C TRP A 194 5.25 8.78 4.54
N LEU A 195 4.66 8.33 3.41
CA LEU A 195 3.46 8.95 2.85
C LEU A 195 2.29 8.94 3.85
N GLY A 196 2.04 7.81 4.50
CA GLY A 196 1.00 7.67 5.52
C GLY A 196 1.21 8.63 6.71
N GLU A 197 2.43 8.74 7.21
CA GLU A 197 2.78 9.70 8.26
C GLU A 197 2.53 11.15 7.81
N LYS A 198 2.85 11.50 6.57
CA LYS A 198 2.60 12.85 6.04
C LYS A 198 1.12 13.15 5.87
N ILE A 199 0.30 12.15 5.53
CA ILE A 199 -1.16 12.29 5.49
C ILE A 199 -1.70 12.54 6.90
N THR A 200 -1.17 11.82 7.90
CA THR A 200 -1.57 12.02 9.30
C THR A 200 -1.17 13.39 9.83
N ASP A 201 0.04 13.86 9.53
CA ASP A 201 0.58 15.11 10.06
C ASP A 201 -0.03 16.36 9.40
N LYS A 202 -0.12 16.37 8.06
CA LYS A 202 -0.46 17.56 7.25
C LYS A 202 -1.73 17.41 6.41
N GLY A 203 -2.26 16.21 6.31
CA GLY A 203 -3.46 15.91 5.55
C GLY A 203 -4.73 15.99 6.39
N ILE A 204 -5.73 15.21 5.96
CA ILE A 204 -7.04 15.12 6.64
C ILE A 204 -7.00 14.24 7.91
N GLY A 205 -5.86 13.70 8.24
CA GLY A 205 -5.68 12.77 9.36
C GLY A 205 -5.77 11.30 8.95
N ASN A 206 -5.69 10.43 9.95
CA ASN A 206 -5.70 8.97 9.79
C ASN A 206 -7.16 8.45 9.87
#